data_ca7c6dd901612963a7306a6b53fe02cb
#
_entry.id   ca7c6dd901612963a7306a6b53fe02cb
#
_cell.length_a   1.000
_cell.length_b   1.000
_cell.length_c   1.000
_cell.angle_alpha   90.00
_cell.angle_beta   90.00
_cell.angle_gamma   90.00
#
_symmetry.space_group_name_H-M   'P 1'
#
loop_
_entity.id
_entity.type
_entity.pdbx_description
1 polymer ?
#
loop_
_entity_poly.entity_id
_entity_poly.type
_entity_poly.pdbx_seq_one_letter_code
_entity_poly.pdbx_strand_id
1 'polypeptide(L)'
;MCAESALPANQRMQFVAIVTPNHLHFPVAKSALESGFHVMSEKPAAFDLNEVLELRELVTSTGLLYGLAHTYTGYPLVKESRARVARGDLGTLRKVIVQYPQGWLADRQEDADNKQAAWRLDPHQAGISSCMGDIGVHAANLAEYVTGLRISEICADLTSFVEGRELDDDGSILLRFNGGAKGILHARQICVGEENAISISVSGEKGGLEWRQPEPNTLWLKWPDKPTEMIRTGGSYLSELATVNTRTPMGHPEGYLEAFANLYMAFAGQIRAIEHGDPADSRALDCPGIDEAVRGMSFISLAVAASASDIKWHPFEQP
;
A
#
# COMPACT_ATOMS: atom_id res chain seq x y z
N MET A 1 -18.85 -19.87 0.40
CA MET A 1 -19.04 -19.53 -1.02
C MET A 1 -20.11 -20.39 -1.71
N CYS A 2 -20.07 -21.73 -1.69
CA CYS A 2 -21.08 -22.56 -2.39
C CYS A 2 -22.54 -22.25 -2.07
N ALA A 3 -22.89 -22.02 -0.80
CA ALA A 3 -24.26 -21.67 -0.42
C ALA A 3 -24.68 -20.28 -0.94
N GLU A 4 -23.76 -19.33 -0.91
CA GLU A 4 -23.97 -17.95 -1.34
C GLU A 4 -24.09 -17.85 -2.87
N SER A 5 -23.24 -18.58 -3.62
CA SER A 5 -23.29 -18.60 -5.10
C SER A 5 -24.56 -19.27 -5.65
N ALA A 6 -25.25 -20.07 -4.84
CA ALA A 6 -26.55 -20.68 -5.20
C ALA A 6 -27.73 -19.70 -5.08
N LEU A 7 -27.57 -18.56 -4.44
CA LEU A 7 -28.62 -17.55 -4.32
C LEU A 7 -28.84 -16.79 -5.64
N PRO A 8 -30.04 -16.24 -5.89
CA PRO A 8 -30.27 -15.31 -6.98
C PRO A 8 -29.32 -14.12 -6.92
N ALA A 9 -28.91 -13.59 -8.07
CA ALA A 9 -27.92 -12.51 -8.16
C ALA A 9 -28.24 -11.27 -7.30
N ASN A 10 -29.54 -10.95 -7.15
CA ASN A 10 -30.01 -9.81 -6.32
C ASN A 10 -30.09 -10.10 -4.82
N GLN A 11 -29.73 -11.30 -4.36
CA GLN A 11 -29.76 -11.71 -2.95
C GLN A 11 -28.38 -12.15 -2.42
N ARG A 12 -27.42 -12.40 -3.34
CA ARG A 12 -26.09 -12.84 -2.94
C ARG A 12 -25.13 -11.67 -2.72
N MET A 13 -24.10 -11.88 -1.94
CA MET A 13 -22.98 -10.95 -1.80
C MET A 13 -22.22 -10.83 -3.12
N GLN A 14 -21.66 -9.66 -3.40
CA GLN A 14 -20.91 -9.40 -4.63
C GLN A 14 -19.41 -9.64 -4.46
N PHE A 15 -18.86 -9.51 -3.25
CA PHE A 15 -17.43 -9.70 -3.01
C PHE A 15 -17.12 -10.36 -1.67
N VAL A 16 -15.93 -10.92 -1.60
CA VAL A 16 -15.35 -11.51 -0.38
C VAL A 16 -14.23 -10.60 0.11
N ALA A 17 -14.25 -10.22 1.40
CA ALA A 17 -13.16 -9.54 2.07
C ALA A 17 -12.23 -10.58 2.73
N ILE A 18 -10.93 -10.54 2.41
CA ILE A 18 -9.92 -11.46 2.92
C ILE A 18 -9.02 -10.73 3.91
N VAL A 19 -9.03 -11.17 5.16
CA VAL A 19 -8.29 -10.58 6.29
C VAL A 19 -7.57 -11.66 7.12
N THR A 20 -7.18 -12.72 6.45
CA THR A 20 -6.48 -13.89 7.02
C THR A 20 -4.96 -13.66 7.09
N PRO A 21 -4.14 -14.56 7.70
CA PRO A 21 -2.69 -14.60 7.48
C PRO A 21 -2.32 -14.82 6.00
N ASN A 22 -1.12 -14.38 5.60
CA ASN A 22 -0.68 -14.29 4.20
C ASN A 22 -0.84 -15.60 3.40
N HIS A 23 -0.46 -16.75 3.97
CA HIS A 23 -0.54 -18.06 3.30
C HIS A 23 -1.97 -18.49 2.92
N LEU A 24 -2.99 -17.83 3.45
CA LEU A 24 -4.40 -18.08 3.14
C LEU A 24 -4.99 -17.10 2.13
N HIS A 25 -4.29 -16.03 1.76
CA HIS A 25 -4.81 -15.02 0.82
C HIS A 25 -5.11 -15.64 -0.54
N PHE A 26 -4.12 -16.32 -1.13
CA PHE A 26 -4.27 -16.93 -2.45
C PHE A 26 -5.39 -17.99 -2.51
N PRO A 27 -5.39 -19.06 -1.69
CA PRO A 27 -6.41 -20.10 -1.82
C PRO A 27 -7.83 -19.58 -1.61
N VAL A 28 -8.02 -18.58 -0.73
CA VAL A 28 -9.33 -17.98 -0.51
C VAL A 28 -9.72 -17.07 -1.67
N ALA A 29 -8.80 -16.24 -2.19
CA ALA A 29 -9.04 -15.37 -3.34
C ALA A 29 -9.36 -16.17 -4.60
N LYS A 30 -8.57 -17.22 -4.89
CA LYS A 30 -8.80 -18.14 -5.99
C LYS A 30 -10.20 -18.74 -5.93
N SER A 31 -10.55 -19.34 -4.79
CA SER A 31 -11.86 -19.96 -4.60
C SER A 31 -13.01 -18.95 -4.74
N ALA A 32 -12.82 -17.69 -4.30
CA ALA A 32 -13.81 -16.64 -4.44
C ALA A 32 -14.01 -16.25 -5.92
N LEU A 33 -12.93 -15.99 -6.66
CA LEU A 33 -12.98 -15.66 -8.09
C LEU A 33 -13.58 -16.79 -8.91
N GLU A 34 -13.18 -18.05 -8.68
CA GLU A 34 -13.75 -19.23 -9.34
C GLU A 34 -15.24 -19.43 -9.02
N SER A 35 -15.70 -18.92 -7.87
CA SER A 35 -17.11 -18.96 -7.46
C SER A 35 -17.93 -17.74 -7.95
N GLY A 36 -17.31 -16.82 -8.71
CA GLY A 36 -17.98 -15.66 -9.30
C GLY A 36 -18.12 -14.47 -8.34
N PHE A 37 -17.26 -14.36 -7.31
CA PHE A 37 -17.21 -13.21 -6.41
C PHE A 37 -16.01 -12.32 -6.72
N HIS A 38 -16.19 -11.00 -6.66
CA HIS A 38 -15.11 -10.06 -6.57
C HIS A 38 -14.33 -10.26 -5.25
N VAL A 39 -13.10 -9.79 -5.19
CA VAL A 39 -12.23 -9.97 -4.02
C VAL A 39 -11.70 -8.62 -3.54
N MET A 40 -11.79 -8.35 -2.24
CA MET A 40 -11.04 -7.29 -1.56
C MET A 40 -10.11 -7.96 -0.55
N SER A 41 -8.81 -7.94 -0.82
CA SER A 41 -7.81 -8.66 -0.02
C SER A 41 -6.92 -7.73 0.78
N GLU A 42 -6.50 -8.18 1.97
CA GLU A 42 -5.36 -7.60 2.67
C GLU A 42 -4.06 -7.81 1.87
N LYS A 43 -3.08 -7.00 2.16
CA LYS A 43 -1.71 -7.11 1.64
C LYS A 43 -0.84 -7.98 2.59
N PRO A 44 0.25 -8.57 2.08
CA PRO A 44 0.57 -8.79 0.68
C PRO A 44 -0.47 -9.69 0.02
N ALA A 45 -0.64 -9.56 -1.28
CA ALA A 45 -1.77 -10.16 -1.99
C ALA A 45 -1.78 -11.70 -1.97
N ALA A 46 -0.61 -12.31 -1.79
CA ALA A 46 -0.40 -13.75 -1.85
C ALA A 46 0.84 -14.14 -1.02
N PHE A 47 1.13 -15.43 -0.94
CA PHE A 47 2.31 -15.95 -0.25
C PHE A 47 3.59 -15.75 -1.08
N ASP A 48 3.50 -15.92 -2.40
CA ASP A 48 4.62 -15.71 -3.32
C ASP A 48 4.19 -15.04 -4.64
N LEU A 49 5.18 -14.77 -5.51
CA LEU A 49 4.94 -14.10 -6.78
C LEU A 49 4.14 -14.97 -7.77
N ASN A 50 4.32 -16.28 -7.77
CA ASN A 50 3.61 -17.16 -8.71
C ASN A 50 2.11 -17.19 -8.40
N GLU A 51 1.76 -17.22 -7.12
CA GLU A 51 0.36 -17.16 -6.67
C GLU A 51 -0.34 -15.88 -7.14
N VAL A 52 0.30 -14.71 -7.00
CA VAL A 52 -0.32 -13.46 -7.46
C VAL A 52 -0.41 -13.36 -8.98
N LEU A 53 0.52 -13.95 -9.71
CA LEU A 53 0.44 -14.04 -11.18
C LEU A 53 -0.74 -14.91 -11.61
N GLU A 54 -0.98 -16.03 -10.93
CA GLU A 54 -2.17 -16.87 -11.16
C GLU A 54 -3.47 -16.10 -10.83
N LEU A 55 -3.50 -15.31 -9.75
CA LEU A 55 -4.65 -14.43 -9.45
C LEU A 55 -4.89 -13.41 -10.57
N ARG A 56 -3.84 -12.83 -11.16
CA ARG A 56 -3.97 -11.91 -12.30
C ARG A 56 -4.59 -12.59 -13.52
N GLU A 57 -4.20 -13.81 -13.81
CA GLU A 57 -4.80 -14.61 -14.89
C GLU A 57 -6.29 -14.90 -14.62
N LEU A 58 -6.65 -15.25 -13.39
CA LEU A 58 -8.04 -15.48 -12.98
C LEU A 58 -8.87 -14.19 -13.07
N VAL A 59 -8.37 -13.07 -12.59
CA VAL A 59 -9.03 -11.74 -12.71
C VAL A 59 -9.27 -11.41 -14.17
N THR A 60 -8.27 -11.62 -15.03
CA THR A 60 -8.37 -11.35 -16.47
C THR A 60 -9.39 -12.27 -17.15
N SER A 61 -9.38 -13.57 -16.85
CA SER A 61 -10.27 -14.55 -17.48
C SER A 61 -11.71 -14.48 -17.00
N THR A 62 -11.94 -14.11 -15.74
CA THR A 62 -13.28 -13.99 -15.15
C THR A 62 -13.93 -12.63 -15.37
N GLY A 63 -13.14 -11.58 -15.61
CA GLY A 63 -13.59 -10.20 -15.64
C GLY A 63 -14.01 -9.65 -14.27
N LEU A 64 -13.72 -10.39 -13.19
CA LEU A 64 -14.01 -9.97 -11.82
C LEU A 64 -12.95 -9.00 -11.31
N LEU A 65 -13.30 -8.22 -10.29
CA LEU A 65 -12.40 -7.25 -9.69
C LEU A 65 -11.62 -7.85 -8.52
N TYR A 66 -10.38 -7.42 -8.40
CA TYR A 66 -9.53 -7.65 -7.24
C TYR A 66 -9.07 -6.31 -6.68
N GLY A 67 -9.49 -5.98 -5.45
CA GLY A 67 -9.02 -4.81 -4.70
C GLY A 67 -7.97 -5.22 -3.68
N LEU A 68 -6.98 -4.36 -3.45
CA LEU A 68 -5.90 -4.57 -2.48
C LEU A 68 -5.88 -3.48 -1.42
N ALA A 69 -5.86 -3.86 -0.15
CA ALA A 69 -5.96 -2.97 0.99
C ALA A 69 -4.65 -2.21 1.30
N HIS A 70 -4.16 -1.40 0.35
CA HIS A 70 -3.14 -0.40 0.61
C HIS A 70 -3.74 0.82 1.33
N THR A 71 -4.08 0.67 2.60
CA THR A 71 -4.87 1.60 3.42
C THR A 71 -4.39 3.04 3.35
N TYR A 72 -3.08 3.26 3.28
CA TYR A 72 -2.52 4.62 3.28
C TYR A 72 -2.90 5.42 2.04
N THR A 73 -3.25 4.78 0.93
CA THR A 73 -3.78 5.48 -0.25
C THR A 73 -5.22 5.98 -0.04
N GLY A 74 -5.92 5.48 0.98
CA GLY A 74 -7.27 5.91 1.34
C GLY A 74 -7.35 7.26 2.09
N TYR A 75 -6.23 7.77 2.61
CA TYR A 75 -6.22 9.05 3.32
C TYR A 75 -6.42 10.24 2.37
N PRO A 76 -7.32 11.19 2.70
CA PRO A 76 -7.58 12.35 1.83
C PRO A 76 -6.33 13.16 1.48
N LEU A 77 -5.42 13.40 2.44
CA LEU A 77 -4.22 14.19 2.17
C LEU A 77 -3.10 13.43 1.45
N VAL A 78 -3.13 12.11 1.44
CA VAL A 78 -2.30 11.30 0.53
C VAL A 78 -2.80 11.45 -0.91
N LYS A 79 -4.12 11.45 -1.11
CA LYS A 79 -4.75 11.73 -2.40
C LYS A 79 -4.49 13.18 -2.87
N GLU A 80 -4.54 14.15 -1.96
CA GLU A 80 -4.16 15.54 -2.25
C GLU A 80 -2.69 15.64 -2.65
N SER A 81 -1.80 14.92 -1.97
CA SER A 81 -0.37 14.86 -2.31
C SER A 81 -0.15 14.38 -3.75
N ARG A 82 -0.82 13.28 -4.13
CA ARG A 82 -0.83 12.76 -5.50
C ARG A 82 -1.35 13.79 -6.50
N ALA A 83 -2.47 14.44 -6.20
CA ALA A 83 -3.07 15.44 -7.09
C ALA A 83 -2.13 16.63 -7.33
N ARG A 84 -1.42 17.09 -6.29
CA ARG A 84 -0.44 18.20 -6.39
C ARG A 84 0.77 17.82 -7.22
N VAL A 85 1.30 16.62 -7.03
CA VAL A 85 2.40 16.12 -7.85
C VAL A 85 1.96 16.01 -9.31
N ALA A 86 0.79 15.44 -9.57
CA ALA A 86 0.25 15.27 -10.93
C ALA A 86 0.00 16.60 -11.66
N ARG A 87 -0.37 17.67 -10.93
CA ARG A 87 -0.49 19.03 -11.49
C ARG A 87 0.85 19.71 -11.77
N GLY A 88 1.96 19.13 -11.30
CA GLY A 88 3.29 19.71 -11.45
C GLY A 88 3.61 20.85 -10.46
N ASP A 89 2.88 20.93 -9.34
CA ASP A 89 3.09 21.96 -8.30
C ASP A 89 4.55 21.94 -7.79
N LEU A 90 5.19 20.77 -7.70
CA LEU A 90 6.56 20.60 -7.24
C LEU A 90 7.63 20.71 -8.33
N GLY A 91 7.24 20.80 -9.61
CA GLY A 91 8.15 20.70 -10.75
C GLY A 91 8.69 19.27 -10.95
N THR A 92 9.83 19.12 -11.61
CA THR A 92 10.48 17.81 -11.79
C THR A 92 10.88 17.25 -10.43
N LEU A 93 10.43 16.03 -10.12
CA LEU A 93 10.74 15.38 -8.84
C LEU A 93 12.23 14.98 -8.80
N ARG A 94 12.86 15.20 -7.65
CA ARG A 94 14.28 14.92 -7.42
C ARG A 94 14.51 13.86 -6.34
N LYS A 95 13.76 13.93 -5.22
CA LYS A 95 13.97 13.08 -4.06
C LYS A 95 12.63 12.64 -3.46
N VAL A 96 12.55 11.35 -3.15
CA VAL A 96 11.45 10.72 -2.41
C VAL A 96 12.04 10.03 -1.19
N ILE A 97 11.52 10.34 -0.02
CA ILE A 97 11.87 9.65 1.23
C ILE A 97 10.59 9.12 1.80
N VAL A 98 10.53 7.80 2.00
CA VAL A 98 9.42 7.12 2.66
C VAL A 98 9.97 6.27 3.78
N GLN A 99 9.33 6.34 4.94
CA GLN A 99 9.72 5.54 6.08
C GLN A 99 8.51 5.01 6.84
N TYR A 100 8.66 3.83 7.42
CA TYR A 100 7.63 3.19 8.21
C TYR A 100 8.24 2.55 9.45
N PRO A 101 8.48 3.32 10.52
CA PRO A 101 8.93 2.77 11.79
C PRO A 101 7.76 2.27 12.62
N GLN A 102 7.98 1.12 13.25
CA GLN A 102 7.16 0.52 14.31
C GLN A 102 8.08 -0.05 15.37
N GLY A 103 7.62 -0.19 16.62
CA GLY A 103 8.43 -0.71 17.74
C GLY A 103 7.86 -1.98 18.37
N TRP A 104 6.74 -2.49 17.88
CA TRP A 104 6.00 -3.57 18.52
C TRP A 104 6.70 -4.95 18.45
N LEU A 105 7.65 -5.13 17.53
CA LEU A 105 8.47 -6.33 17.39
C LEU A 105 9.93 -6.12 17.89
N ALA A 106 10.18 -5.07 18.65
CA ALA A 106 11.53 -4.82 19.21
C ALA A 106 12.01 -5.92 20.14
N ASP A 107 11.09 -6.64 20.80
CA ASP A 107 11.34 -7.80 21.63
C ASP A 107 10.73 -9.07 21.01
N ARG A 108 11.06 -10.24 21.54
CA ARG A 108 10.52 -11.55 21.10
C ARG A 108 9.04 -11.71 21.46
N GLN A 109 8.17 -11.01 20.75
CA GLN A 109 6.72 -11.07 20.92
C GLN A 109 6.12 -12.42 20.49
N GLU A 110 6.80 -13.15 19.62
CA GLU A 110 6.44 -14.51 19.18
C GLU A 110 6.45 -15.53 20.33
N ASP A 111 7.24 -15.29 21.35
CA ASP A 111 7.33 -16.14 22.56
C ASP A 111 6.24 -15.78 23.61
N ALA A 112 5.52 -14.67 23.44
CA ALA A 112 4.63 -14.07 24.42
C ALA A 112 3.12 -14.31 24.13
N ASP A 113 2.74 -15.43 23.49
CA ASP A 113 1.36 -15.75 23.07
C ASP A 113 0.71 -14.64 22.20
N ASN A 114 1.54 -13.87 21.49
CA ASN A 114 1.10 -12.86 20.54
C ASN A 114 0.85 -13.50 19.18
N LYS A 115 -0.42 -13.83 18.90
CA LYS A 115 -0.82 -14.46 17.64
C LYS A 115 -0.40 -13.65 16.40
N GLN A 116 -0.36 -12.31 16.49
CA GLN A 116 0.01 -11.45 15.37
C GLN A 116 1.50 -11.52 15.08
N ALA A 117 2.35 -11.62 16.10
CA ALA A 117 3.77 -11.84 15.94
C ALA A 117 4.08 -13.26 15.45
N ALA A 118 3.42 -14.27 16.04
CA ALA A 118 3.68 -15.66 15.73
C ALA A 118 3.59 -15.99 14.24
N TRP A 119 2.51 -15.60 13.56
CA TRP A 119 2.37 -15.92 12.13
C TRP A 119 3.23 -15.01 11.23
N ARG A 120 3.48 -13.73 11.61
CA ARG A 120 4.28 -12.80 10.79
C ARG A 120 5.77 -13.13 10.78
N LEU A 121 6.25 -13.81 11.81
CA LEU A 121 7.65 -14.20 11.96
C LEU A 121 7.90 -15.67 11.57
N ASP A 122 6.84 -16.41 11.22
CA ASP A 122 6.92 -17.77 10.72
C ASP A 122 7.02 -17.75 9.17
N PRO A 123 8.16 -18.17 8.57
CA PRO A 123 8.33 -18.20 7.11
C PRO A 123 7.26 -19.01 6.38
N HIS A 124 6.67 -20.02 7.03
CA HIS A 124 5.60 -20.86 6.44
C HIS A 124 4.25 -20.16 6.37
N GLN A 125 4.07 -19.03 7.07
CA GLN A 125 2.82 -18.28 7.10
C GLN A 125 2.96 -16.87 6.53
N ALA A 126 4.09 -16.21 6.80
CA ALA A 126 4.38 -14.86 6.33
C ALA A 126 4.92 -14.80 4.90
N GLY A 127 5.68 -15.83 4.48
CA GLY A 127 6.43 -15.85 3.24
C GLY A 127 7.91 -15.53 3.44
N ILE A 128 8.54 -14.97 2.43
CA ILE A 128 10.01 -14.78 2.38
C ILE A 128 10.52 -13.55 3.15
N SER A 129 9.64 -12.72 3.69
CA SER A 129 10.00 -11.48 4.39
C SER A 129 8.91 -11.15 5.43
N SER A 130 9.32 -10.68 6.59
CA SER A 130 8.40 -10.15 7.60
C SER A 130 8.26 -8.63 7.44
N CYS A 131 9.29 -7.86 7.72
CA CYS A 131 9.21 -6.40 7.73
C CYS A 131 8.91 -5.82 6.33
N MET A 132 9.62 -6.25 5.27
CA MET A 132 9.33 -5.77 3.92
C MET A 132 7.98 -6.25 3.43
N GLY A 133 7.58 -7.48 3.74
CA GLY A 133 6.27 -8.04 3.39
C GLY A 133 5.11 -7.36 4.11
N ASP A 134 5.29 -7.00 5.39
CA ASP A 134 4.23 -6.37 6.19
C ASP A 134 4.15 -4.86 5.96
N ILE A 135 5.25 -4.12 6.17
CA ILE A 135 5.24 -2.65 6.15
C ILE A 135 6.03 -2.02 5.00
N GLY A 136 7.10 -2.67 4.52
CA GLY A 136 7.89 -2.17 3.39
C GLY A 136 7.09 -2.06 2.09
N VAL A 137 6.21 -3.02 1.81
CA VAL A 137 5.33 -3.00 0.65
C VAL A 137 4.35 -1.82 0.66
N HIS A 138 3.86 -1.39 1.82
CA HIS A 138 3.08 -0.16 1.96
C HIS A 138 3.90 1.08 1.63
N ALA A 139 5.15 1.14 2.12
CA ALA A 139 6.03 2.27 1.86
C ALA A 139 6.38 2.39 0.37
N ALA A 140 6.66 1.27 -0.31
CA ALA A 140 6.90 1.25 -1.74
C ALA A 140 5.66 1.68 -2.55
N ASN A 141 4.49 1.15 -2.20
CA ASN A 141 3.23 1.55 -2.82
C ASN A 141 2.94 3.04 -2.61
N LEU A 142 3.11 3.55 -1.38
CA LEU A 142 2.88 4.98 -1.07
C LEU A 142 3.80 5.89 -1.89
N ALA A 143 5.08 5.51 -2.06
CA ALA A 143 6.03 6.27 -2.86
C ALA A 143 5.59 6.35 -4.34
N GLU A 144 5.22 5.22 -4.95
CA GLU A 144 4.74 5.18 -6.33
C GLU A 144 3.38 5.87 -6.48
N TYR A 145 2.46 5.65 -5.54
CA TYR A 145 1.12 6.24 -5.56
C TYR A 145 1.17 7.77 -5.53
N VAL A 146 1.92 8.36 -4.60
CA VAL A 146 1.98 9.82 -4.43
C VAL A 146 2.71 10.47 -5.60
N THR A 147 3.80 9.87 -6.07
CA THR A 147 4.65 10.48 -7.09
C THR A 147 4.18 10.23 -8.52
N GLY A 148 3.41 9.18 -8.76
CA GLY A 148 3.08 8.70 -10.10
C GLY A 148 4.29 8.10 -10.84
N LEU A 149 5.45 8.03 -10.18
CA LEU A 149 6.67 7.44 -10.73
C LEU A 149 6.72 5.95 -10.41
N ARG A 150 7.41 5.18 -11.25
CA ARG A 150 7.70 3.76 -10.99
C ARG A 150 9.14 3.60 -10.50
N ILE A 151 9.33 2.81 -9.45
CA ILE A 151 10.66 2.37 -9.02
C ILE A 151 11.23 1.50 -10.14
N SER A 152 12.41 1.85 -10.64
CA SER A 152 13.08 1.17 -11.76
C SER A 152 14.28 0.33 -11.34
N GLU A 153 14.92 0.68 -10.21
CA GLU A 153 16.05 -0.07 -9.65
C GLU A 153 16.06 0.08 -8.12
N ILE A 154 16.51 -0.95 -7.43
CA ILE A 154 16.71 -0.94 -5.98
C ILE A 154 18.11 -1.41 -5.59
N CYS A 155 18.56 -0.94 -4.42
CA CYS A 155 19.69 -1.47 -3.67
C CYS A 155 19.22 -1.65 -2.24
N ALA A 156 19.16 -2.88 -1.75
CA ALA A 156 18.52 -3.25 -0.49
C ALA A 156 19.53 -3.80 0.53
N ASP A 157 19.27 -3.51 1.81
CA ASP A 157 19.92 -4.09 2.98
C ASP A 157 18.81 -4.46 3.98
N LEU A 158 18.54 -5.75 4.11
CA LEU A 158 17.55 -6.30 5.03
C LEU A 158 18.29 -7.03 6.16
N THR A 159 17.82 -6.83 7.39
CA THR A 159 18.47 -7.37 8.58
C THR A 159 17.44 -7.97 9.54
N SER A 160 17.82 -9.02 10.24
CA SER A 160 17.15 -9.52 11.44
C SER A 160 18.01 -9.18 12.65
N PHE A 161 17.56 -8.20 13.46
CA PHE A 161 18.27 -7.76 14.66
C PHE A 161 17.92 -8.60 15.88
N VAL A 162 16.68 -9.08 15.99
CA VAL A 162 16.24 -9.86 17.13
C VAL A 162 16.70 -11.31 16.96
N GLU A 163 17.51 -11.78 17.90
CA GLU A 163 18.14 -13.10 17.87
C GLU A 163 17.09 -14.23 17.70
N GLY A 164 17.38 -15.16 16.79
CA GLY A 164 16.56 -16.33 16.51
C GLY A 164 15.45 -16.12 15.49
N ARG A 165 15.29 -14.92 14.91
CA ARG A 165 14.39 -14.68 13.78
C ARG A 165 15.04 -15.05 12.46
N GLU A 166 14.29 -15.72 11.62
CA GLU A 166 14.71 -16.10 10.26
C GLU A 166 14.38 -15.01 9.23
N LEU A 167 13.32 -14.25 9.46
CA LEU A 167 12.87 -13.18 8.57
C LEU A 167 13.39 -11.81 9.04
N ASP A 168 13.44 -10.87 8.10
CA ASP A 168 13.82 -9.48 8.35
C ASP A 168 12.87 -8.78 9.32
N ASP A 169 13.42 -7.99 10.24
CA ASP A 169 12.69 -7.07 11.11
C ASP A 169 13.08 -5.60 10.87
N ASP A 170 14.05 -5.37 9.99
CA ASP A 170 14.54 -4.08 9.51
C ASP A 170 14.89 -4.15 8.03
N GLY A 171 14.73 -3.03 7.32
CA GLY A 171 15.20 -2.91 5.95
C GLY A 171 15.37 -1.48 5.47
N SER A 172 16.48 -1.27 4.77
CA SER A 172 16.87 -0.01 4.16
C SER A 172 17.08 -0.19 2.66
N ILE A 173 16.35 0.56 1.86
CA ILE A 173 16.40 0.43 0.40
C ILE A 173 16.65 1.79 -0.25
N LEU A 174 17.70 1.87 -1.07
CA LEU A 174 17.90 2.98 -2.00
C LEU A 174 17.09 2.72 -3.27
N LEU A 175 16.37 3.75 -3.73
CA LEU A 175 15.48 3.68 -4.87
C LEU A 175 15.95 4.56 -6.00
N ARG A 176 15.77 4.08 -7.25
CA ARG A 176 15.77 4.89 -8.47
C ARG A 176 14.40 4.79 -9.10
N PHE A 177 13.90 5.92 -9.61
CA PHE A 177 12.63 5.98 -10.31
C PHE A 177 12.84 6.24 -11.80
N ASN A 178 11.90 5.81 -12.61
CA ASN A 178 11.79 6.31 -13.97
C ASN A 178 11.70 7.86 -13.93
N GLY A 179 12.26 8.54 -14.93
CA GLY A 179 12.32 10.02 -14.90
C GLY A 179 13.45 10.61 -14.06
N GLY A 180 14.31 9.78 -13.42
CA GLY A 180 15.58 10.20 -12.81
C GLY A 180 15.52 10.59 -11.34
N ALA A 181 14.35 10.66 -10.71
CA ALA A 181 14.23 10.85 -9.27
C ALA A 181 14.88 9.70 -8.50
N LYS A 182 15.38 10.00 -7.30
CA LYS A 182 16.00 9.01 -6.40
C LYS A 182 15.26 9.00 -5.06
N GLY A 183 15.25 7.85 -4.39
CA GLY A 183 14.56 7.71 -3.11
C GLY A 183 15.32 6.92 -2.07
N ILE A 184 14.76 6.94 -0.88
CA ILE A 184 15.12 6.11 0.26
C ILE A 184 13.82 5.56 0.84
N LEU A 185 13.80 4.26 1.05
CA LEU A 185 12.76 3.57 1.79
C LEU A 185 13.36 2.95 3.04
N HIS A 186 12.79 3.25 4.21
CA HIS A 186 13.11 2.56 5.45
C HIS A 186 11.83 1.93 6.02
N ALA A 187 11.87 0.64 6.30
CA ALA A 187 10.81 -0.07 7.03
C ALA A 187 11.44 -0.84 8.20
N ARG A 188 10.90 -0.66 9.41
CA ARG A 188 11.52 -1.16 10.64
C ARG A 188 10.45 -1.49 11.66
N GLN A 189 10.48 -2.69 12.24
CA GLN A 189 9.54 -3.12 13.27
C GLN A 189 10.15 -3.19 14.68
N ILE A 190 11.41 -2.75 14.80
CA ILE A 190 12.25 -2.82 16.01
C ILE A 190 12.54 -1.46 16.65
N CYS A 191 11.87 -0.40 16.23
CA CYS A 191 12.10 0.97 16.70
C CYS A 191 11.37 1.22 18.02
N VAL A 192 12.01 0.91 19.14
CA VAL A 192 11.44 1.10 20.49
C VAL A 192 10.86 2.50 20.66
N GLY A 193 9.58 2.57 21.06
CA GLY A 193 8.85 3.82 21.29
C GLY A 193 8.11 4.35 20.07
N GLU A 194 8.33 3.80 18.87
CA GLU A 194 7.51 4.10 17.70
C GLU A 194 6.25 3.23 17.69
N GLU A 195 5.11 3.85 17.39
CA GLU A 195 3.82 3.15 17.34
C GLU A 195 3.52 2.65 15.92
N ASN A 196 3.04 3.56 15.06
CA ASN A 196 2.73 3.28 13.65
C ASN A 196 2.87 4.57 12.83
N ALA A 197 4.06 4.84 12.32
CA ALA A 197 4.44 6.17 11.86
C ALA A 197 4.93 6.20 10.40
N ILE A 198 4.13 5.64 9.46
CA ILE A 198 4.46 5.79 8.04
C ILE A 198 4.43 7.27 7.66
N SER A 199 5.43 7.71 6.90
CA SER A 199 5.53 9.06 6.39
C SER A 199 6.18 9.11 5.02
N ILE A 200 5.86 10.17 4.26
CA ILE A 200 6.46 10.43 2.96
C ILE A 200 6.85 11.89 2.83
N SER A 201 8.04 12.14 2.28
CA SER A 201 8.53 13.44 1.87
C SER A 201 8.95 13.39 0.39
N VAL A 202 8.45 14.32 -0.40
CA VAL A 202 8.76 14.45 -1.82
C VAL A 202 9.30 15.83 -2.09
N SER A 203 10.46 15.92 -2.76
CA SER A 203 11.10 17.17 -3.14
C SER A 203 11.26 17.24 -4.65
N GLY A 204 10.83 18.33 -5.23
CA GLY A 204 10.99 18.67 -6.64
C GLY A 204 11.79 19.96 -6.82
N GLU A 205 11.79 20.48 -8.06
CA GLU A 205 12.51 21.70 -8.43
C GLU A 205 11.89 22.98 -7.86
N LYS A 206 10.53 22.97 -7.72
CA LYS A 206 9.77 24.16 -7.34
C LYS A 206 9.32 24.14 -5.88
N GLY A 207 9.32 22.97 -5.25
CA GLY A 207 8.86 22.81 -3.87
C GLY A 207 8.93 21.39 -3.37
N GLY A 208 8.41 21.17 -2.18
CA GLY A 208 8.31 19.86 -1.55
C GLY A 208 7.01 19.69 -0.79
N LEU A 209 6.67 18.45 -0.49
CA LEU A 209 5.57 18.09 0.39
C LEU A 209 6.01 17.07 1.44
N GLU A 210 5.29 17.04 2.55
CA GLU A 210 5.49 16.06 3.61
C GLU A 210 4.14 15.70 4.24
N TRP A 211 3.87 14.39 4.32
CA TRP A 211 2.72 13.83 5.02
C TRP A 211 3.18 12.75 6.01
N ARG A 212 2.52 12.68 7.17
CA ARG A 212 2.82 11.75 8.26
C ARG A 212 1.52 11.17 8.81
N GLN A 213 1.46 9.86 8.93
CA GLN A 213 0.27 9.15 9.40
C GLN A 213 -0.12 9.49 10.86
N PRO A 214 0.78 9.76 11.82
CA PRO A 214 0.39 10.21 13.16
C PRO A 214 -0.37 11.54 13.17
N GLU A 215 -0.23 12.36 12.12
CA GLU A 215 -0.97 13.61 11.92
C GLU A 215 -1.68 13.59 10.55
N PRO A 216 -2.60 12.63 10.30
CA PRO A 216 -3.05 12.31 8.95
C PRO A 216 -3.84 13.45 8.30
N ASN A 217 -4.36 14.38 9.11
CA ASN A 217 -5.16 15.52 8.66
C ASN A 217 -4.31 16.77 8.36
N THR A 218 -2.98 16.62 8.28
CA THR A 218 -2.03 17.69 7.97
C THR A 218 -1.10 17.28 6.84
N LEU A 219 -0.99 18.13 5.81
CA LEU A 219 0.00 18.05 4.75
C LEU A 219 0.81 19.34 4.73
N TRP A 220 2.12 19.23 4.78
CA TRP A 220 3.03 20.36 4.70
C TRP A 220 3.51 20.56 3.27
N LEU A 221 3.42 21.80 2.78
CA LEU A 221 4.00 22.22 1.50
C LEU A 221 5.13 23.20 1.76
N LYS A 222 6.28 22.93 1.15
CA LYS A 222 7.53 23.69 1.37
C LYS A 222 7.94 24.36 0.07
N TRP A 223 8.23 25.66 0.11
CA TRP A 223 8.54 26.48 -1.04
C TRP A 223 9.85 27.24 -0.83
N PRO A 224 10.61 27.58 -1.90
CA PRO A 224 11.85 28.35 -1.78
C PRO A 224 11.62 29.83 -1.49
N ASP A 225 10.47 30.39 -1.89
CA ASP A 225 10.19 31.82 -1.98
C ASP A 225 9.03 32.29 -1.11
N LYS A 226 8.39 31.39 -0.38
CA LYS A 226 7.29 31.70 0.53
C LYS A 226 7.28 30.79 1.76
N PRO A 227 6.54 31.18 2.83
CA PRO A 227 6.42 30.34 4.04
C PRO A 227 5.87 28.94 3.73
N THR A 228 6.23 27.99 4.59
CA THR A 228 5.63 26.64 4.57
C THR A 228 4.13 26.74 4.79
N GLU A 229 3.36 26.09 3.94
CA GLU A 229 1.90 26.03 4.02
C GLU A 229 1.46 24.75 4.72
N MET A 230 0.46 24.88 5.60
CA MET A 230 -0.23 23.75 6.21
C MET A 230 -1.57 23.54 5.50
N ILE A 231 -1.73 22.42 4.86
CA ILE A 231 -2.97 22.00 4.22
C ILE A 231 -3.72 21.06 5.17
N ARG A 232 -5.02 21.31 5.35
CA ARG A 232 -5.86 20.53 6.29
C ARG A 232 -6.96 19.79 5.55
N THR A 233 -7.29 18.58 6.03
CA THR A 233 -8.46 17.81 5.55
C THR A 233 -9.75 18.65 5.72
N GLY A 234 -10.64 18.56 4.73
CA GLY A 234 -11.93 19.27 4.73
C GLY A 234 -11.88 20.72 4.25
N GLY A 235 -10.71 21.23 3.85
CA GLY A 235 -10.59 22.57 3.27
C GLY A 235 -11.12 22.66 1.84
N SER A 236 -11.73 23.78 1.48
CA SER A 236 -12.28 24.03 0.12
C SER A 236 -11.23 24.17 -0.98
N TYR A 237 -9.96 24.19 -0.61
CA TYR A 237 -8.80 24.29 -1.50
C TYR A 237 -8.24 22.92 -1.93
N LEU A 238 -8.83 21.82 -1.45
CA LEU A 238 -8.41 20.47 -1.79
C LEU A 238 -8.82 20.09 -3.22
N SER A 239 -8.08 19.15 -3.79
CA SER A 239 -8.45 18.52 -5.05
C SER A 239 -9.80 17.78 -4.93
N GLU A 240 -10.47 17.57 -6.06
CA GLU A 240 -11.72 16.80 -6.10
C GLU A 240 -11.55 15.43 -5.47
N LEU A 241 -10.45 14.71 -5.82
CA LEU A 241 -10.17 13.38 -5.30
C LEU A 241 -10.02 13.36 -3.77
N ALA A 242 -9.35 14.36 -3.18
CA ALA A 242 -9.24 14.50 -1.73
C ALA A 242 -10.59 14.84 -1.09
N THR A 243 -11.36 15.76 -1.72
CA THR A 243 -12.65 16.22 -1.21
C THR A 243 -13.69 15.10 -1.15
N VAL A 244 -13.83 14.29 -2.20
CA VAL A 244 -14.80 13.18 -2.24
C VAL A 244 -14.46 12.03 -1.28
N ASN A 245 -13.21 11.97 -0.81
CA ASN A 245 -12.75 11.01 0.17
C ASN A 245 -12.70 11.58 1.60
N THR A 246 -13.06 12.85 1.80
CA THR A 246 -13.19 13.48 3.12
C THR A 246 -14.62 13.30 3.63
N ARG A 247 -14.79 12.84 4.86
CA ARG A 247 -16.10 12.50 5.45
C ARG A 247 -16.58 13.51 6.47
N THR A 248 -15.65 14.19 7.15
CA THR A 248 -15.96 15.12 8.22
C THR A 248 -15.63 16.56 7.81
N PRO A 249 -16.32 17.56 8.39
CA PRO A 249 -15.98 18.97 8.19
C PRO A 249 -14.57 19.29 8.69
N MET A 250 -13.96 20.34 8.15
CA MET A 250 -12.64 20.81 8.58
C MET A 250 -12.57 20.99 10.10
N GLY A 251 -11.47 20.53 10.71
CA GLY A 251 -11.28 20.57 12.16
C GLY A 251 -11.74 19.30 12.90
N HIS A 252 -12.45 18.39 12.24
CA HIS A 252 -12.79 17.09 12.79
C HIS A 252 -11.81 16.05 12.26
N PRO A 253 -11.10 15.32 13.14
CA PRO A 253 -10.08 14.36 12.70
C PRO A 253 -10.70 13.15 12.00
N GLU A 254 -10.07 12.73 10.92
CA GLU A 254 -10.26 11.45 10.25
C GLU A 254 -8.97 10.63 10.36
N GLY A 255 -9.09 9.30 10.31
CA GLY A 255 -7.94 8.42 10.51
C GLY A 255 -8.02 7.12 9.74
N TYR A 256 -7.52 6.08 10.39
CA TYR A 256 -7.30 4.77 9.79
C TYR A 256 -8.60 4.09 9.32
N LEU A 257 -9.68 4.20 10.11
CA LEU A 257 -10.96 3.58 9.77
C LEU A 257 -11.59 4.24 8.54
N GLU A 258 -11.53 5.57 8.46
CA GLU A 258 -12.07 6.32 7.32
C GLU A 258 -11.25 6.05 6.05
N ALA A 259 -9.93 5.88 6.17
CA ALA A 259 -9.08 5.50 5.05
C ALA A 259 -9.44 4.11 4.49
N PHE A 260 -9.66 3.13 5.36
CA PHE A 260 -10.19 1.82 4.95
C PHE A 260 -11.57 1.94 4.30
N ALA A 261 -12.48 2.70 4.93
CA ALA A 261 -13.81 2.91 4.38
C ALA A 261 -13.77 3.55 2.98
N ASN A 262 -12.79 4.44 2.71
CA ASN A 262 -12.60 5.02 1.39
C ASN A 262 -12.22 3.97 0.33
N LEU A 263 -11.33 3.01 0.67
CA LEU A 263 -10.99 1.91 -0.24
C LEU A 263 -12.20 1.00 -0.53
N TYR A 264 -12.94 0.61 0.51
CA TYR A 264 -14.15 -0.21 0.33
C TYR A 264 -15.22 0.52 -0.50
N MET A 265 -15.41 1.83 -0.29
CA MET A 265 -16.34 2.63 -1.08
C MET A 265 -15.89 2.75 -2.55
N ALA A 266 -14.60 2.93 -2.80
CA ALA A 266 -14.05 2.94 -4.14
C ALA A 266 -14.25 1.60 -4.83
N PHE A 267 -13.92 0.50 -4.16
CA PHE A 267 -14.10 -0.85 -4.68
C PHE A 267 -15.56 -1.18 -4.98
N ALA A 268 -16.49 -0.86 -4.06
CA ALA A 268 -17.91 -1.01 -4.30
C ALA A 268 -18.42 -0.14 -5.47
N GLY A 269 -17.82 1.03 -5.67
CA GLY A 269 -18.07 1.89 -6.84
C GLY A 269 -17.64 1.24 -8.15
N GLN A 270 -16.47 0.58 -8.18
CA GLN A 270 -16.02 -0.18 -9.36
C GLN A 270 -16.96 -1.34 -9.69
N ILE A 271 -17.40 -2.10 -8.67
CA ILE A 271 -18.37 -3.19 -8.87
C ILE A 271 -19.65 -2.66 -9.49
N ARG A 272 -20.24 -1.59 -8.93
CA ARG A 272 -21.46 -0.99 -9.46
C ARG A 272 -21.29 -0.49 -10.90
N ALA A 273 -20.15 0.11 -11.21
CA ALA A 273 -19.88 0.57 -12.58
C ALA A 273 -19.88 -0.58 -13.59
N ILE A 274 -19.31 -1.74 -13.23
CA ILE A 274 -19.34 -2.93 -14.09
C ILE A 274 -20.74 -3.53 -14.19
N GLU A 275 -21.46 -3.67 -13.08
CA GLU A 275 -22.77 -4.31 -13.04
C GLU A 275 -23.86 -3.49 -13.79
N HIS A 276 -23.79 -2.16 -13.71
CA HIS A 276 -24.78 -1.27 -14.32
C HIS A 276 -24.32 -0.66 -15.64
N GLY A 277 -23.06 -0.84 -16.04
CA GLY A 277 -22.47 -0.21 -17.22
C GLY A 277 -22.30 1.30 -17.11
N ASP A 278 -22.34 1.82 -15.89
CA ASP A 278 -22.14 3.23 -15.61
C ASP A 278 -20.66 3.60 -15.66
N PRO A 279 -20.31 4.84 -16.08
CA PRO A 279 -18.92 5.31 -15.94
C PRO A 279 -18.54 5.32 -14.47
N ALA A 280 -17.39 4.69 -14.14
CA ALA A 280 -16.84 4.81 -12.80
C ALA A 280 -16.51 6.27 -12.50
N ASP A 281 -16.95 6.78 -11.34
CA ASP A 281 -16.54 8.11 -10.89
C ASP A 281 -15.04 8.13 -10.48
N SER A 282 -14.48 9.32 -10.31
CA SER A 282 -13.07 9.48 -9.97
C SER A 282 -12.67 8.77 -8.66
N ARG A 283 -13.62 8.62 -7.74
CA ARG A 283 -13.45 7.92 -6.47
C ARG A 283 -13.34 6.41 -6.67
N ALA A 284 -14.21 5.83 -7.52
CA ALA A 284 -14.20 4.42 -7.84
C ALA A 284 -12.90 3.99 -8.54
N LEU A 285 -12.30 4.85 -9.36
CA LEU A 285 -11.05 4.57 -10.06
C LEU A 285 -9.82 4.52 -9.15
N ASP A 286 -9.91 4.95 -7.91
CA ASP A 286 -8.78 5.10 -6.99
C ASP A 286 -8.75 4.01 -5.89
N CYS A 287 -8.89 2.76 -6.29
CA CYS A 287 -8.69 1.57 -5.44
C CYS A 287 -7.53 0.75 -6.02
N PRO A 288 -6.47 0.47 -5.23
CA PRO A 288 -5.42 -0.44 -5.66
C PRO A 288 -5.98 -1.80 -6.06
N GLY A 289 -5.46 -2.37 -7.13
CA GLY A 289 -5.99 -3.59 -7.72
C GLY A 289 -4.95 -4.69 -7.90
N ILE A 290 -5.21 -5.58 -8.87
CA ILE A 290 -4.34 -6.73 -9.14
C ILE A 290 -2.95 -6.31 -9.64
N ASP A 291 -2.83 -5.20 -10.35
CA ASP A 291 -1.54 -4.69 -10.83
C ASP A 291 -0.66 -4.22 -9.66
N GLU A 292 -1.24 -3.53 -8.66
CA GLU A 292 -0.57 -3.17 -7.42
C GLU A 292 -0.24 -4.40 -6.58
N ALA A 293 -1.05 -5.44 -6.64
CA ALA A 293 -0.78 -6.74 -6.00
C ALA A 293 0.46 -7.42 -6.59
N VAL A 294 0.53 -7.54 -7.92
CA VAL A 294 1.71 -8.07 -8.63
C VAL A 294 2.93 -7.22 -8.35
N ARG A 295 2.78 -5.88 -8.39
CA ARG A 295 3.86 -4.94 -8.12
C ARG A 295 4.42 -5.08 -6.71
N GLY A 296 3.55 -5.21 -5.71
CA GLY A 296 3.94 -5.41 -4.31
C GLY A 296 4.69 -6.72 -4.08
N MET A 297 4.18 -7.83 -4.62
CA MET A 297 4.86 -9.14 -4.51
C MET A 297 6.20 -9.16 -5.23
N SER A 298 6.28 -8.55 -6.41
CA SER A 298 7.54 -8.38 -7.15
C SER A 298 8.56 -7.54 -6.37
N PHE A 299 8.09 -6.46 -5.68
CA PHE A 299 8.95 -5.64 -4.83
C PHE A 299 9.52 -6.44 -3.66
N ILE A 300 8.69 -7.21 -2.93
CA ILE A 300 9.14 -8.04 -1.81
C ILE A 300 10.18 -9.04 -2.28
N SER A 301 9.90 -9.77 -3.35
CA SER A 301 10.81 -10.77 -3.91
C SER A 301 12.15 -10.16 -4.33
N LEU A 302 12.10 -9.01 -4.99
CA LEU A 302 13.31 -8.31 -5.43
C LEU A 302 14.11 -7.75 -4.25
N ALA A 303 13.44 -7.19 -3.21
CA ALA A 303 14.13 -6.65 -2.03
C ALA A 303 14.92 -7.73 -1.29
N VAL A 304 14.34 -8.90 -1.09
CA VAL A 304 15.02 -10.06 -0.48
C VAL A 304 16.20 -10.52 -1.35
N ALA A 305 15.99 -10.69 -2.66
CA ALA A 305 17.05 -11.10 -3.57
C ALA A 305 18.19 -10.07 -3.65
N ALA A 306 17.86 -8.77 -3.69
CA ALA A 306 18.84 -7.70 -3.74
C ALA A 306 19.68 -7.59 -2.46
N SER A 307 19.06 -7.82 -1.30
CA SER A 307 19.77 -7.82 -0.01
C SER A 307 20.75 -8.99 0.12
N ALA A 308 20.43 -10.14 -0.47
CA ALA A 308 21.31 -11.33 -0.47
C ALA A 308 22.41 -11.28 -1.55
N SER A 309 22.49 -10.20 -2.34
CA SER A 309 23.37 -10.09 -3.51
C SER A 309 24.49 -9.06 -3.30
N ASP A 310 25.68 -9.35 -3.81
CA ASP A 310 26.80 -8.40 -3.89
C ASP A 310 26.62 -7.35 -5.01
N ILE A 311 25.61 -7.51 -5.86
CA ILE A 311 25.30 -6.54 -6.92
C ILE A 311 24.60 -5.34 -6.29
N LYS A 312 25.15 -4.14 -6.53
CA LYS A 312 24.64 -2.92 -5.87
C LYS A 312 23.24 -2.51 -6.32
N TRP A 313 22.91 -2.64 -7.60
CA TRP A 313 21.65 -2.19 -8.16
C TRP A 313 20.96 -3.30 -8.93
N HIS A 314 19.73 -3.56 -8.58
CA HIS A 314 18.88 -4.55 -9.22
C HIS A 314 17.76 -3.86 -9.99
N PRO A 315 17.58 -4.15 -11.29
CA PRO A 315 16.47 -3.62 -12.06
C PRO A 315 15.14 -4.15 -11.50
N PHE A 316 14.14 -3.27 -11.45
CA PHE A 316 12.80 -3.59 -10.99
C PHE A 316 11.81 -3.55 -12.15
N GLU A 317 11.69 -4.65 -12.84
CA GLU A 317 10.72 -4.88 -13.91
C GLU A 317 9.50 -5.61 -13.32
N GLN A 318 8.31 -5.24 -13.79
CA GLN A 318 7.10 -5.94 -13.43
C GLN A 318 6.84 -7.04 -14.47
N PRO A 319 6.63 -8.30 -14.05
CA PRO A 319 6.34 -9.41 -14.94
C PRO A 319 4.99 -9.31 -15.65
#